data_f9cdf2781431ba7926d97f13890dad33
#
_entry.id   f9cdf2781431ba7926d97f13890dad33
#
_cell.length_a   1.000
_cell.length_b   1.000
_cell.length_c   1.000
_cell.angle_alpha   90.00
_cell.angle_beta   90.00
_cell.angle_gamma   90.00
#
_symmetry.space_group_name_H-M   'P 1'
#
loop_
_entity.id
_entity.type
_entity.pdbx_description
1 polymer ?
#
loop_
_entity_poly.entity_id
_entity_poly.type
_entity_poly.pdbx_seq_one_letter_code
_entity_poly.pdbx_strand_id
1 'polypeptide(L)'
;MEEVKRLTPKKEVLRELYLKSGNQCAFPDCHQSILNDKGLLIGEICHIEAAMEGGERFNSNQTNEDRRAFSNLILLCHEHHLETNDVEKFPVERMKAIKKAHEQRYGDVAGKLLSSIADKTEQQEYEYCTSLVNMNQVLDWGNSIEDLLEVVPLFNKLIDILRVLSPDTRSLFGIMVKRAEGSVINLVEMSQVTGLSDNRIAEHARTLIKYDLITEPYEDDYGIPVAEFAQYNLWDMWAEIKSYSDISGITLVELIDEMNFSLLD
;
A
#
# COMPACT_ATOMS: atom_id res chain seq x y z
N MET A 1 -0.94 17.72 49.72
CA MET A 1 -1.49 17.44 48.39
C MET A 1 -0.99 18.55 47.49
N GLU A 2 -0.62 18.19 46.25
CA GLU A 2 -0.20 19.18 45.26
C GLU A 2 -1.38 20.07 44.86
N GLU A 3 -1.15 21.39 44.73
CA GLU A 3 -2.17 22.31 44.22
C GLU A 3 -2.53 21.96 42.76
N VAL A 4 -3.82 21.77 42.48
CA VAL A 4 -4.28 21.38 41.13
C VAL A 4 -4.05 22.55 40.16
N LYS A 5 -3.22 22.29 39.12
CA LYS A 5 -2.90 23.27 38.08
C LYS A 5 -2.91 22.61 36.71
N ARG A 6 -3.50 23.29 35.73
CA ARG A 6 -3.41 22.84 34.30
C ARG A 6 -2.02 23.20 33.79
N LEU A 7 -1.20 22.19 33.55
CA LEU A 7 0.10 22.33 32.90
C LEU A 7 -0.02 22.10 31.38
N THR A 8 0.77 22.88 30.64
CA THR A 8 0.90 22.64 29.18
C THR A 8 1.58 21.29 28.93
N PRO A 9 1.09 20.45 28.00
CA PRO A 9 1.76 19.22 27.62
C PRO A 9 3.20 19.46 27.15
N LYS A 10 4.11 18.56 27.48
CA LYS A 10 5.52 18.65 27.06
C LYS A 10 5.63 18.47 25.54
N LYS A 11 6.66 19.05 24.93
CA LYS A 11 6.87 18.94 23.47
C LYS A 11 7.00 17.49 22.99
N GLU A 12 7.62 16.64 23.79
CA GLU A 12 7.77 15.21 23.52
C GLU A 12 6.41 14.50 23.50
N VAL A 13 5.55 14.84 24.46
CA VAL A 13 4.17 14.31 24.56
C VAL A 13 3.35 14.72 23.33
N LEU A 14 3.44 15.98 22.92
CA LEU A 14 2.74 16.48 21.74
C LEU A 14 3.23 15.79 20.45
N ARG A 15 4.55 15.62 20.30
CA ARG A 15 5.11 14.88 19.15
C ARG A 15 4.59 13.46 19.07
N GLU A 16 4.60 12.73 20.19
CA GLU A 16 4.09 11.37 20.26
C GLU A 16 2.60 11.32 19.93
N LEU A 17 1.82 12.26 20.46
CA LEU A 17 0.38 12.33 20.24
C LEU A 17 0.04 12.55 18.75
N TYR A 18 0.73 13.50 18.09
CA TYR A 18 0.53 13.75 16.66
C TYR A 18 1.01 12.60 15.78
N LEU A 19 2.16 11.99 16.09
CA LEU A 19 2.68 10.84 15.32
C LEU A 19 1.73 9.65 15.37
N LYS A 20 1.15 9.38 16.55
CA LYS A 20 0.24 8.22 16.73
C LYS A 20 -1.21 8.53 16.32
N SER A 21 -1.52 9.76 15.94
CA SER A 21 -2.88 10.14 15.51
C SER A 21 -3.16 9.81 14.03
N GLY A 22 -2.13 9.63 13.20
CA GLY A 22 -2.31 9.51 11.75
C GLY A 22 -3.01 10.72 11.11
N ASN A 23 -2.92 11.91 11.76
CA ASN A 23 -3.63 13.14 11.40
C ASN A 23 -5.17 12.98 11.38
N GLN A 24 -5.74 12.06 12.17
CA GLN A 24 -7.19 11.82 12.25
C GLN A 24 -7.71 11.95 13.67
N CYS A 25 -9.00 12.28 13.77
CA CYS A 25 -9.75 12.24 15.01
C CYS A 25 -9.75 10.80 15.57
N ALA A 26 -9.51 10.65 16.87
CA ALA A 26 -9.43 9.34 17.50
C ALA A 26 -10.79 8.66 17.71
N PHE A 27 -11.89 9.38 17.54
CA PHE A 27 -13.23 8.81 17.67
C PHE A 27 -13.47 7.71 16.64
N PRO A 28 -14.11 6.59 17.01
CA PRO A 28 -14.38 5.48 16.08
C PRO A 28 -15.08 5.95 14.80
N ASP A 29 -14.61 5.47 13.67
CA ASP A 29 -15.15 5.73 12.33
C ASP A 29 -15.15 7.22 11.89
N CYS A 30 -14.47 8.10 12.63
CA CYS A 30 -14.28 9.49 12.25
C CYS A 30 -13.05 9.64 11.33
N HIS A 31 -13.24 10.29 10.19
CA HIS A 31 -12.18 10.58 9.22
C HIS A 31 -11.76 12.06 9.18
N GLN A 32 -12.25 12.87 10.12
CA GLN A 32 -11.87 14.29 10.16
C GLN A 32 -10.39 14.47 10.52
N SER A 33 -9.71 15.30 9.74
CA SER A 33 -8.30 15.62 9.96
C SER A 33 -8.14 16.48 11.23
N ILE A 34 -7.00 16.31 11.89
CA ILE A 34 -6.60 17.12 13.07
C ILE A 34 -5.79 18.35 12.63
N LEU A 35 -4.99 18.20 11.55
CA LEU A 35 -4.30 19.30 10.89
C LEU A 35 -4.91 19.48 9.50
N ASN A 36 -5.12 20.73 9.07
CA ASN A 36 -5.53 21.00 7.69
C ASN A 36 -4.34 21.02 6.73
N ASP A 37 -4.60 21.20 5.43
CA ASP A 37 -3.59 21.23 4.36
C ASP A 37 -2.52 22.33 4.54
N LYS A 38 -2.81 23.34 5.37
CA LYS A 38 -1.89 24.42 5.71
C LYS A 38 -1.09 24.14 6.99
N GLY A 39 -1.24 22.95 7.58
CA GLY A 39 -0.59 22.57 8.83
C GLY A 39 -1.18 23.24 10.09
N LEU A 40 -2.36 23.84 9.98
CA LEU A 40 -3.04 24.44 11.14
C LEU A 40 -3.79 23.36 11.91
N LEU A 41 -3.67 23.39 13.25
CA LEU A 41 -4.42 22.52 14.14
C LEU A 41 -5.90 22.94 14.12
N ILE A 42 -6.76 22.05 13.60
CA ILE A 42 -8.22 22.20 13.54
C ILE A 42 -8.95 21.22 14.46
N GLY A 43 -8.23 20.25 15.01
CA GLY A 43 -8.70 19.37 16.08
C GLY A 43 -8.29 19.91 17.46
N GLU A 44 -8.69 19.18 18.49
CA GLU A 44 -8.46 19.57 19.89
C GLU A 44 -7.65 18.50 20.64
N ILE A 45 -6.76 18.97 21.52
CA ILE A 45 -6.05 18.11 22.46
C ILE A 45 -6.91 18.01 23.71
N CYS A 46 -7.59 16.89 23.88
CA CYS A 46 -8.55 16.64 24.96
C CYS A 46 -7.90 15.84 26.09
N HIS A 47 -8.31 16.11 27.33
CA HIS A 47 -7.94 15.31 28.48
C HIS A 47 -8.97 14.19 28.68
N ILE A 48 -8.50 12.95 28.89
CA ILE A 48 -9.37 11.81 29.23
C ILE A 48 -9.93 12.02 30.62
N GLU A 49 -9.08 12.32 31.60
CA GLU A 49 -9.44 12.74 32.95
C GLU A 49 -9.05 14.21 33.08
N ALA A 50 -9.99 15.06 33.41
CA ALA A 50 -9.84 16.52 33.34
C ALA A 50 -8.61 17.06 34.07
N ALA A 51 -8.03 18.14 33.54
CA ALA A 51 -6.88 18.80 34.14
C ALA A 51 -7.22 19.61 35.38
N MET A 52 -8.48 20.03 35.55
CA MET A 52 -8.93 20.90 36.61
C MET A 52 -10.17 20.33 37.32
N GLU A 53 -10.34 20.68 38.56
CA GLU A 53 -11.54 20.34 39.32
C GLU A 53 -12.80 20.87 38.63
N GLY A 54 -13.87 20.09 38.70
CA GLY A 54 -15.14 20.40 38.04
C GLY A 54 -15.19 20.07 36.54
N GLY A 55 -14.07 19.65 35.93
CA GLY A 55 -14.07 19.13 34.55
C GLY A 55 -14.48 17.66 34.50
N GLU A 56 -14.76 17.19 33.26
CA GLU A 56 -15.22 15.83 32.96
C GLU A 56 -14.22 14.79 33.46
N ARG A 57 -14.71 13.78 34.19
CA ARG A 57 -13.90 12.64 34.66
C ARG A 57 -12.70 13.06 35.52
N PHE A 58 -12.79 14.21 36.26
CA PHE A 58 -11.70 14.67 37.12
C PHE A 58 -11.29 13.61 38.14
N ASN A 59 -9.98 13.38 38.28
CA ASN A 59 -9.42 12.44 39.22
C ASN A 59 -8.48 13.16 40.21
N SER A 60 -8.91 13.27 41.48
CA SER A 60 -8.13 13.94 42.53
C SER A 60 -6.84 13.21 42.92
N ASN A 61 -6.71 11.93 42.55
CA ASN A 61 -5.52 11.12 42.85
C ASN A 61 -4.38 11.33 41.82
N GLN A 62 -4.65 12.00 40.72
CA GLN A 62 -3.62 12.31 39.72
C GLN A 62 -2.79 13.54 40.17
N THR A 63 -1.49 13.50 39.85
CA THR A 63 -0.61 14.68 39.90
C THR A 63 -0.85 15.57 38.66
N ASN A 64 -0.35 16.80 38.69
CA ASN A 64 -0.40 17.69 37.53
C ASN A 64 0.43 17.13 36.36
N GLU A 65 1.51 16.35 36.62
CA GLU A 65 2.29 15.64 35.62
C GLU A 65 1.49 14.50 34.96
N ASP A 66 0.71 13.73 35.75
CA ASP A 66 -0.15 12.67 35.21
C ASP A 66 -1.23 13.25 34.29
N ARG A 67 -1.82 14.39 34.68
CA ARG A 67 -2.86 15.05 33.89
C ARG A 67 -2.38 15.49 32.52
N ARG A 68 -1.12 15.97 32.39
CA ARG A 68 -0.53 16.35 31.07
C ARG A 68 0.21 15.24 30.36
N ALA A 69 0.24 14.03 30.92
CA ALA A 69 0.96 12.90 30.34
C ALA A 69 0.28 12.40 29.06
N PHE A 70 1.06 11.77 28.17
CA PHE A 70 0.57 11.18 26.93
C PHE A 70 -0.62 10.23 27.15
N SER A 71 -0.59 9.44 28.22
CA SER A 71 -1.65 8.47 28.56
C SER A 71 -3.01 9.11 28.82
N ASN A 72 -3.02 10.39 29.22
CA ASN A 72 -4.23 11.14 29.57
C ASN A 72 -4.71 12.11 28.48
N LEU A 73 -4.04 12.15 27.33
CA LEU A 73 -4.37 13.05 26.21
C LEU A 73 -4.85 12.27 24.99
N ILE A 74 -5.82 12.83 24.29
CA ILE A 74 -6.38 12.27 23.05
C ILE A 74 -6.68 13.41 22.07
N LEU A 75 -6.52 13.15 20.76
CA LEU A 75 -6.85 14.12 19.71
C LEU A 75 -8.23 13.84 19.13
N LEU A 76 -9.11 14.81 19.20
CA LEU A 76 -10.48 14.73 18.67
C LEU A 76 -10.77 15.94 17.77
N CYS A 77 -11.71 15.78 16.84
CA CYS A 77 -12.31 16.93 16.17
C CYS A 77 -13.25 17.65 17.14
N HIS A 78 -13.62 18.88 16.83
CA HIS A 78 -14.48 19.70 17.69
C HIS A 78 -15.81 19.02 18.05
N GLU A 79 -16.46 18.39 17.06
CA GLU A 79 -17.73 17.69 17.26
C GLU A 79 -17.60 16.56 18.30
N HIS A 80 -16.62 15.67 18.12
CA HIS A 80 -16.42 14.55 19.04
C HIS A 80 -15.80 14.95 20.38
N HIS A 81 -15.10 16.09 20.44
CA HIS A 81 -14.72 16.68 21.73
C HIS A 81 -15.97 17.02 22.55
N LEU A 82 -16.97 17.69 21.96
CA LEU A 82 -18.22 18.00 22.61
C LEU A 82 -19.03 16.75 22.98
N GLU A 83 -19.11 15.77 22.08
CA GLU A 83 -19.85 14.53 22.35
C GLU A 83 -19.24 13.74 23.50
N THR A 84 -17.93 13.67 23.61
CA THR A 84 -17.23 12.93 24.68
C THR A 84 -17.29 13.61 26.04
N ASN A 85 -17.89 14.80 26.19
CA ASN A 85 -18.19 15.42 27.46
C ASN A 85 -19.34 14.71 28.23
N ASP A 86 -20.14 13.89 27.55
CA ASP A 86 -21.10 12.99 28.16
C ASP A 86 -20.38 11.88 28.93
N VAL A 87 -20.14 12.08 30.24
CA VAL A 87 -19.35 11.16 31.07
C VAL A 87 -20.04 9.81 31.31
N GLU A 88 -21.37 9.74 31.17
CA GLU A 88 -22.12 8.49 31.31
C GLU A 88 -21.89 7.59 30.07
N LYS A 89 -21.91 8.18 28.86
CA LYS A 89 -21.62 7.46 27.62
C LYS A 89 -20.13 7.19 27.41
N PHE A 90 -19.28 8.13 27.87
CA PHE A 90 -17.83 8.08 27.67
C PHE A 90 -17.07 8.12 28.99
N PRO A 91 -17.18 7.09 29.85
CA PRO A 91 -16.37 6.97 31.05
C PRO A 91 -14.87 6.82 30.70
N VAL A 92 -14.00 6.96 31.71
CA VAL A 92 -12.53 6.90 31.56
C VAL A 92 -12.08 5.68 30.78
N GLU A 93 -12.60 4.51 31.09
CA GLU A 93 -12.25 3.23 30.48
C GLU A 93 -12.56 3.22 28.98
N ARG A 94 -13.72 3.76 28.59
CA ARG A 94 -14.10 3.87 27.18
C ARG A 94 -13.20 4.84 26.44
N MET A 95 -12.89 6.00 27.03
CA MET A 95 -11.97 6.98 26.44
C MET A 95 -10.56 6.40 26.25
N LYS A 96 -10.05 5.65 27.24
CA LYS A 96 -8.76 4.94 27.13
C LYS A 96 -8.80 3.84 26.06
N ALA A 97 -9.92 3.13 25.94
CA ALA A 97 -10.09 2.12 24.89
C ALA A 97 -10.10 2.74 23.47
N ILE A 98 -10.83 3.85 23.28
CA ILE A 98 -10.85 4.62 22.01
C ILE A 98 -9.42 5.06 21.64
N LYS A 99 -8.71 5.70 22.59
CA LYS A 99 -7.32 6.12 22.40
C LYS A 99 -6.44 4.94 21.98
N LYS A 100 -6.48 3.84 22.73
CA LYS A 100 -5.66 2.65 22.47
C LYS A 100 -5.95 2.05 21.09
N ALA A 101 -7.22 1.90 20.72
CA ALA A 101 -7.60 1.35 19.41
C ALA A 101 -7.13 2.24 18.27
N HIS A 102 -7.26 3.57 18.42
CA HIS A 102 -6.78 4.53 17.43
C HIS A 102 -5.26 4.49 17.29
N GLU A 103 -4.52 4.51 18.40
CA GLU A 103 -3.06 4.48 18.40
C GLU A 103 -2.50 3.17 17.88
N GLN A 104 -3.16 2.03 18.09
CA GLN A 104 -2.77 0.76 17.48
C GLN A 104 -2.87 0.80 15.95
N ARG A 105 -3.82 1.56 15.41
CA ARG A 105 -3.97 1.74 13.95
C ARG A 105 -2.80 2.52 13.34
N TYR A 106 -2.23 3.48 14.07
CA TYR A 106 -1.18 4.39 13.59
C TYR A 106 0.15 4.28 14.34
N GLY A 107 0.17 3.62 15.49
CA GLY A 107 1.29 3.64 16.44
C GLY A 107 2.49 2.79 16.04
N ASP A 108 2.34 1.88 15.09
CA ASP A 108 3.44 1.04 14.63
C ASP A 108 4.06 1.58 13.33
N VAL A 109 4.40 2.87 13.31
CA VAL A 109 5.11 3.48 12.17
C VAL A 109 6.50 2.85 12.03
N ALA A 110 7.18 2.55 13.14
CA ALA A 110 8.49 1.90 13.12
C ALA A 110 8.38 0.44 12.66
N GLY A 111 7.39 -0.33 13.14
CA GLY A 111 7.14 -1.69 12.69
C GLY A 111 6.69 -1.74 11.24
N LYS A 112 5.82 -0.83 10.82
CA LYS A 112 5.43 -0.69 9.40
C LYS A 112 6.61 -0.29 8.52
N LEU A 113 7.50 0.60 8.97
CA LEU A 113 8.71 0.96 8.25
C LEU A 113 9.68 -0.22 8.16
N LEU A 114 9.91 -0.94 9.26
CA LEU A 114 10.73 -2.15 9.28
C LEU A 114 10.13 -3.27 8.42
N SER A 115 8.82 -3.48 8.48
CA SER A 115 8.14 -4.45 7.61
C SER A 115 8.14 -4.03 6.13
N SER A 116 8.24 -2.73 5.83
CA SER A 116 8.40 -2.25 4.46
C SER A 116 9.80 -2.50 3.89
N ILE A 117 10.80 -2.70 4.78
CA ILE A 117 12.19 -3.02 4.43
C ILE A 117 12.44 -4.55 4.48
N ALA A 118 11.47 -5.34 4.96
CA ALA A 118 11.56 -6.80 4.91
C ALA A 118 11.57 -7.29 3.46
N ASP A 119 12.30 -8.35 3.20
CA ASP A 119 12.26 -9.03 1.90
C ASP A 119 10.88 -9.66 1.71
N LYS A 120 10.05 -8.96 0.93
CA LYS A 120 8.69 -9.40 0.62
C LYS A 120 8.65 -10.52 -0.42
N THR A 121 9.81 -10.88 -0.98
CA THR A 121 9.92 -11.94 -1.98
C THR A 121 10.13 -13.32 -1.36
N GLU A 122 10.62 -13.40 -0.12
CA GLU A 122 10.89 -14.68 0.57
C GLU A 122 9.66 -15.56 0.83
N GLN A 123 8.47 -14.96 0.92
CA GLN A 123 7.22 -15.66 1.24
C GLN A 123 6.31 -15.84 0.02
N GLN A 124 6.80 -15.54 -1.18
CA GLN A 124 5.98 -15.63 -2.38
C GLN A 124 5.97 -17.07 -2.90
N GLU A 125 4.79 -17.61 -3.05
CA GLU A 125 4.56 -18.86 -3.76
C GLU A 125 4.64 -18.61 -5.26
N TYR A 126 5.10 -19.60 -6.01
CA TYR A 126 5.18 -19.56 -7.48
C TYR A 126 5.18 -20.99 -8.02
N GLU A 127 4.70 -21.16 -9.23
CA GLU A 127 4.68 -22.44 -9.91
C GLU A 127 5.22 -22.31 -11.34
N TYR A 128 6.22 -23.11 -11.66
CA TYR A 128 6.77 -23.18 -13.01
C TYR A 128 5.85 -23.96 -13.95
N CYS A 129 5.86 -23.61 -15.24
CA CYS A 129 5.28 -24.46 -16.27
C CYS A 129 6.22 -25.66 -16.57
N THR A 130 5.62 -26.73 -17.06
CA THR A 130 6.30 -28.00 -17.38
C THR A 130 6.16 -28.43 -18.84
N SER A 131 5.13 -27.97 -19.54
CA SER A 131 4.84 -28.47 -20.90
C SER A 131 4.33 -27.42 -21.88
N LEU A 132 3.69 -26.33 -21.44
CA LEU A 132 3.03 -25.32 -22.27
C LEU A 132 1.95 -25.89 -23.22
N VAL A 133 1.42 -27.08 -22.96
CA VAL A 133 0.50 -27.78 -23.88
C VAL A 133 -0.82 -27.01 -24.00
N ASN A 134 -1.35 -26.50 -22.90
CA ASN A 134 -2.58 -25.73 -22.92
C ASN A 134 -2.40 -24.40 -23.67
N MET A 135 -1.31 -23.71 -23.44
CA MET A 135 -0.99 -22.47 -24.15
C MET A 135 -0.85 -22.69 -25.66
N ASN A 136 -0.14 -23.74 -26.07
CA ASN A 136 -0.01 -24.14 -27.46
C ASN A 136 -1.36 -24.43 -28.14
N GLN A 137 -2.26 -25.08 -27.40
CA GLN A 137 -3.61 -25.40 -27.88
C GLN A 137 -4.48 -24.15 -28.01
N VAL A 138 -4.49 -23.30 -26.98
CA VAL A 138 -5.31 -22.08 -26.93
C VAL A 138 -4.88 -21.07 -27.98
N LEU A 139 -3.56 -20.92 -28.21
CA LEU A 139 -3.01 -19.96 -29.18
C LEU A 139 -2.83 -20.55 -30.58
N ASP A 140 -3.19 -21.83 -30.78
CA ASP A 140 -3.07 -22.55 -32.09
C ASP A 140 -1.65 -22.45 -32.70
N TRP A 141 -0.62 -22.58 -31.86
CA TRP A 141 0.77 -22.53 -32.34
C TRP A 141 1.15 -23.70 -33.23
N GLY A 142 0.53 -24.86 -33.00
CA GLY A 142 0.79 -26.08 -33.81
C GLY A 142 2.16 -26.71 -33.56
N ASN A 143 2.83 -26.36 -32.46
CA ASN A 143 4.15 -26.89 -32.11
C ASN A 143 4.07 -28.36 -31.64
N SER A 144 5.12 -29.14 -31.88
CA SER A 144 5.27 -30.47 -31.30
C SER A 144 5.59 -30.39 -29.79
N ILE A 145 5.41 -31.50 -29.07
CA ILE A 145 5.76 -31.57 -27.65
C ILE A 145 7.27 -31.33 -27.44
N GLU A 146 8.10 -31.84 -28.36
CA GLU A 146 9.54 -31.64 -28.32
C GLU A 146 9.89 -30.14 -28.42
N ASP A 147 9.28 -29.42 -29.37
CA ASP A 147 9.48 -27.96 -29.52
C ASP A 147 9.03 -27.18 -28.27
N LEU A 148 7.89 -27.56 -27.69
CA LEU A 148 7.38 -26.91 -26.46
C LEU A 148 8.36 -27.09 -25.30
N LEU A 149 8.91 -28.29 -25.10
CA LEU A 149 9.86 -28.56 -24.03
C LEU A 149 11.15 -27.73 -24.15
N GLU A 150 11.56 -27.35 -25.36
CA GLU A 150 12.70 -26.46 -25.58
C GLU A 150 12.40 -25.02 -25.12
N VAL A 151 11.14 -24.62 -25.15
CA VAL A 151 10.71 -23.24 -24.79
C VAL A 151 10.31 -23.08 -23.30
N VAL A 152 9.91 -24.16 -22.63
CA VAL A 152 9.57 -24.16 -21.20
C VAL A 152 10.60 -23.41 -20.34
N PRO A 153 11.94 -23.60 -20.49
CA PRO A 153 12.92 -22.87 -19.69
C PRO A 153 12.89 -21.35 -19.90
N LEU A 154 12.44 -20.86 -21.08
CA LEU A 154 12.33 -19.42 -21.34
C LEU A 154 11.17 -18.82 -20.56
N PHE A 155 10.01 -19.50 -20.51
CA PHE A 155 8.87 -19.07 -19.67
C PHE A 155 9.24 -19.10 -18.20
N ASN A 156 9.92 -20.12 -17.74
CA ASN A 156 10.34 -20.21 -16.32
C ASN A 156 11.33 -19.10 -15.91
N LYS A 157 12.17 -18.60 -16.84
CA LYS A 157 12.97 -17.40 -16.59
C LYS A 157 12.13 -16.14 -16.34
N LEU A 158 10.93 -16.02 -16.92
CA LEU A 158 10.04 -14.91 -16.62
C LEU A 158 9.58 -14.95 -15.16
N ILE A 159 9.28 -16.13 -14.62
CA ILE A 159 8.98 -16.30 -13.19
C ILE A 159 10.19 -15.88 -12.33
N ASP A 160 11.39 -16.30 -12.69
CA ASP A 160 12.60 -15.93 -11.95
C ASP A 160 12.79 -14.41 -11.90
N ILE A 161 12.40 -13.69 -12.96
CA ILE A 161 12.41 -12.23 -12.97
C ILE A 161 11.25 -11.67 -12.13
N LEU A 162 10.03 -12.20 -12.26
CA LEU A 162 8.88 -11.72 -11.49
C LEU A 162 9.10 -11.87 -9.98
N ARG A 163 9.77 -12.94 -9.53
CA ARG A 163 10.07 -13.21 -8.12
C ARG A 163 10.93 -12.16 -7.44
N VAL A 164 11.83 -11.50 -8.16
CA VAL A 164 12.71 -10.46 -7.61
C VAL A 164 12.08 -9.08 -7.61
N LEU A 165 10.90 -8.93 -8.21
CA LEU A 165 10.14 -7.70 -8.18
C LEU A 165 9.35 -7.56 -6.88
N SER A 166 9.22 -6.34 -6.37
CA SER A 166 8.26 -6.07 -5.30
C SER A 166 6.83 -6.35 -5.80
N PRO A 167 5.89 -6.79 -4.91
CA PRO A 167 4.49 -7.00 -5.30
C PRO A 167 3.89 -5.80 -6.05
N ASP A 168 4.13 -4.57 -5.59
CA ASP A 168 3.60 -3.36 -6.23
C ASP A 168 4.13 -3.17 -7.67
N THR A 169 5.43 -3.46 -7.89
CA THR A 169 6.04 -3.38 -9.24
C THR A 169 5.48 -4.46 -10.15
N ARG A 170 5.26 -5.65 -9.63
CA ARG A 170 4.71 -6.79 -10.37
C ARG A 170 3.24 -6.53 -10.75
N SER A 171 2.41 -6.04 -9.82
CA SER A 171 1.03 -5.67 -10.11
C SER A 171 0.93 -4.55 -11.14
N LEU A 172 1.79 -3.53 -11.05
CA LEU A 172 1.86 -2.50 -12.10
C LEU A 172 2.24 -3.11 -13.45
N PHE A 173 3.22 -4.02 -13.48
CA PHE A 173 3.60 -4.72 -14.71
C PHE A 173 2.44 -5.54 -15.29
N GLY A 174 1.68 -6.25 -14.46
CA GLY A 174 0.46 -6.96 -14.87
C GLY A 174 -0.58 -6.02 -15.51
N ILE A 175 -0.74 -4.80 -14.97
CA ILE A 175 -1.60 -3.77 -15.59
C ILE A 175 -1.02 -3.30 -16.92
N MET A 176 0.31 -3.12 -17.03
CA MET A 176 0.98 -2.77 -18.29
C MET A 176 0.73 -3.84 -19.35
N VAL A 177 0.90 -5.13 -19.02
CA VAL A 177 0.60 -6.25 -19.92
C VAL A 177 -0.86 -6.23 -20.36
N LYS A 178 -1.79 -6.04 -19.42
CA LYS A 178 -3.22 -5.97 -19.74
C LYS A 178 -3.59 -4.85 -20.71
N ARG A 179 -2.95 -3.69 -20.59
CA ARG A 179 -3.28 -2.46 -21.31
C ARG A 179 -2.48 -2.26 -22.58
N ALA A 180 -1.40 -3.02 -22.78
CA ALA A 180 -0.55 -2.87 -23.94
C ALA A 180 -1.32 -3.11 -25.26
N GLU A 181 -1.03 -2.29 -26.27
CA GLU A 181 -1.46 -2.50 -27.64
C GLU A 181 -0.35 -3.20 -28.42
N GLY A 182 -0.48 -4.51 -28.67
CA GLY A 182 0.62 -5.35 -29.08
C GLY A 182 1.70 -5.36 -28.00
N SER A 183 2.92 -4.92 -28.35
CA SER A 183 4.04 -4.78 -27.41
C SER A 183 4.15 -3.39 -26.76
N VAL A 184 3.34 -2.41 -27.20
CA VAL A 184 3.49 -0.99 -26.81
C VAL A 184 2.67 -0.67 -25.57
N ILE A 185 3.32 -0.04 -24.59
CA ILE A 185 2.77 0.37 -23.30
C ILE A 185 2.71 1.90 -23.27
N ASN A 186 1.51 2.46 -23.10
CA ASN A 186 1.33 3.91 -22.91
C ASN A 186 1.55 4.27 -21.43
N LEU A 187 2.65 4.97 -21.12
CA LEU A 187 3.02 5.31 -19.75
C LEU A 187 2.12 6.40 -19.12
N VAL A 188 1.51 7.28 -19.95
CA VAL A 188 0.55 8.27 -19.48
C VAL A 188 -0.75 7.58 -19.03
N GLU A 189 -1.21 6.58 -19.80
CA GLU A 189 -2.38 5.79 -19.40
C GLU A 189 -2.16 5.10 -18.06
N MET A 190 -0.94 4.62 -17.79
CA MET A 190 -0.62 3.95 -16.53
C MET A 190 -0.86 4.85 -15.32
N SER A 191 -0.50 6.13 -15.38
CA SER A 191 -0.79 7.06 -14.28
C SER A 191 -2.29 7.31 -14.10
N GLN A 192 -3.04 7.37 -15.19
CA GLN A 192 -4.49 7.60 -15.16
C GLN A 192 -5.26 6.41 -14.57
N VAL A 193 -4.93 5.18 -14.99
CA VAL A 193 -5.68 3.97 -14.58
C VAL A 193 -5.29 3.47 -13.18
N THR A 194 -4.07 3.77 -12.73
CA THR A 194 -3.58 3.33 -11.41
C THR A 194 -3.73 4.40 -10.32
N GLY A 195 -3.88 5.67 -10.71
CA GLY A 195 -3.85 6.82 -9.79
C GLY A 195 -2.46 7.08 -9.20
N LEU A 196 -1.41 6.40 -9.69
CA LEU A 196 -0.04 6.68 -9.30
C LEU A 196 0.47 7.94 -9.98
N SER A 197 1.29 8.73 -9.27
CA SER A 197 1.97 9.87 -9.89
C SER A 197 3.00 9.41 -10.92
N ASP A 198 3.30 10.27 -11.91
CA ASP A 198 4.29 10.00 -12.96
C ASP A 198 5.67 9.62 -12.38
N ASN A 199 6.07 10.25 -11.27
CA ASN A 199 7.30 9.89 -10.57
C ASN A 199 7.30 8.45 -10.05
N ARG A 200 6.18 7.97 -9.51
CA ARG A 200 6.04 6.58 -9.05
C ARG A 200 6.05 5.60 -10.22
N ILE A 201 5.35 5.93 -11.31
CA ILE A 201 5.41 5.13 -12.54
C ILE A 201 6.87 5.03 -13.04
N ALA A 202 7.60 6.15 -13.07
CA ALA A 202 8.98 6.18 -13.49
C ALA A 202 9.93 5.35 -12.57
N GLU A 203 9.67 5.32 -11.25
CA GLU A 203 10.42 4.47 -10.31
C GLU A 203 10.24 2.97 -10.62
N HIS A 204 8.99 2.54 -10.83
CA HIS A 204 8.69 1.17 -11.20
C HIS A 204 9.24 0.83 -12.60
N ALA A 205 9.08 1.74 -13.58
CA ALA A 205 9.61 1.54 -14.93
C ALA A 205 11.13 1.33 -14.92
N ARG A 206 11.91 2.11 -14.17
CA ARG A 206 13.36 1.89 -14.01
C ARG A 206 13.69 0.49 -13.48
N THR A 207 12.86 -0.03 -12.57
CA THR A 207 13.03 -1.39 -12.05
C THR A 207 12.73 -2.43 -13.14
N LEU A 208 11.65 -2.24 -13.90
CA LEU A 208 11.27 -3.13 -15.02
C LEU A 208 12.32 -3.12 -16.13
N ILE A 209 12.88 -1.95 -16.48
CA ILE A 209 13.98 -1.81 -17.43
C ILE A 209 15.23 -2.56 -16.95
N LYS A 210 15.60 -2.37 -15.68
CA LYS A 210 16.77 -3.04 -15.06
C LYS A 210 16.70 -4.57 -15.17
N TYR A 211 15.50 -5.13 -15.16
CA TYR A 211 15.26 -6.57 -15.25
C TYR A 211 14.83 -7.01 -16.67
N ASP A 212 15.04 -6.18 -17.68
CA ASP A 212 14.75 -6.47 -19.09
C ASP A 212 13.29 -6.93 -19.33
N LEU A 213 12.33 -6.31 -18.63
CA LEU A 213 10.91 -6.56 -18.87
C LEU A 213 10.28 -5.57 -19.85
N ILE A 214 10.78 -4.33 -19.85
CA ILE A 214 10.39 -3.28 -20.80
C ILE A 214 11.63 -2.55 -21.32
N THR A 215 11.49 -1.90 -22.47
CA THR A 215 12.52 -1.03 -23.05
C THR A 215 12.62 0.31 -22.34
N GLU A 216 13.68 1.08 -22.61
CA GLU A 216 13.72 2.50 -22.24
C GLU A 216 12.55 3.23 -22.90
N PRO A 217 11.88 4.15 -22.19
CA PRO A 217 10.80 4.94 -22.74
C PRO A 217 11.26 5.84 -23.88
N TYR A 218 10.41 5.98 -24.90
CA TYR A 218 10.58 6.92 -26.00
C TYR A 218 9.26 7.64 -26.28
N GLU A 219 9.30 8.73 -27.07
CA GLU A 219 8.11 9.40 -27.54
C GLU A 219 7.64 8.77 -28.85
N ASP A 220 6.36 8.42 -28.94
CA ASP A 220 5.74 7.96 -30.19
C ASP A 220 5.54 9.11 -31.19
N ASP A 221 4.95 8.82 -32.34
CA ASP A 221 4.68 9.82 -33.40
C ASP A 221 3.75 10.96 -32.93
N TYR A 222 3.07 10.82 -31.81
CA TYR A 222 2.18 11.80 -31.21
C TYR A 222 2.79 12.52 -30.01
N GLY A 223 4.05 12.24 -29.68
CA GLY A 223 4.74 12.80 -28.51
C GLY A 223 4.30 12.20 -27.17
N ILE A 224 3.70 11.01 -27.20
CA ILE A 224 3.28 10.29 -25.99
C ILE A 224 4.45 9.40 -25.51
N PRO A 225 4.85 9.46 -24.24
CA PRO A 225 5.85 8.56 -23.69
C PRO A 225 5.33 7.12 -23.63
N VAL A 226 5.99 6.24 -24.36
CA VAL A 226 5.68 4.83 -24.47
C VAL A 226 6.92 3.98 -24.16
N ALA A 227 6.72 2.73 -23.80
CA ALA A 227 7.74 1.68 -23.73
C ALA A 227 7.23 0.42 -24.41
N GLU A 228 8.11 -0.51 -24.74
CA GLU A 228 7.75 -1.81 -25.31
C GLU A 228 8.16 -2.94 -24.37
N PHE A 229 7.52 -4.09 -24.49
CA PHE A 229 8.03 -5.29 -23.84
C PHE A 229 9.39 -5.67 -24.40
N ALA A 230 10.29 -6.07 -23.53
CA ALA A 230 11.55 -6.64 -23.95
C ALA A 230 11.32 -7.98 -24.63
N GLN A 231 11.90 -8.16 -25.81
CA GLN A 231 11.79 -9.39 -26.59
C GLN A 231 12.87 -10.40 -26.20
N TYR A 232 12.49 -11.66 -26.09
CA TYR A 232 13.41 -12.77 -25.88
C TYR A 232 13.61 -13.51 -27.17
N ASN A 233 14.81 -13.45 -27.76
CA ASN A 233 15.12 -14.05 -29.08
C ASN A 233 14.14 -13.60 -30.19
N LEU A 234 13.83 -12.31 -30.25
CA LEU A 234 12.86 -11.71 -31.17
C LEU A 234 11.40 -12.15 -30.92
N TRP A 235 11.12 -12.77 -29.81
CA TRP A 235 9.80 -13.23 -29.44
C TRP A 235 9.22 -12.36 -28.32
N ASP A 236 8.01 -11.84 -28.54
CA ASP A 236 7.26 -11.08 -27.55
C ASP A 236 6.42 -12.02 -26.68
N MET A 237 7.08 -12.62 -25.67
CA MET A 237 6.43 -13.59 -24.78
C MET A 237 5.31 -12.98 -23.95
N TRP A 238 5.38 -11.68 -23.64
CA TRP A 238 4.35 -11.01 -22.83
C TRP A 238 3.08 -10.75 -23.63
N ALA A 239 3.20 -10.45 -24.93
CA ALA A 239 2.05 -10.36 -25.83
C ALA A 239 1.36 -11.73 -25.99
N GLU A 240 2.14 -12.82 -26.04
CA GLU A 240 1.59 -14.19 -26.06
C GLU A 240 0.88 -14.55 -24.76
N ILE A 241 1.46 -14.22 -23.59
CA ILE A 241 0.83 -14.43 -22.29
C ILE A 241 -0.48 -13.63 -22.17
N LYS A 242 -0.50 -12.39 -22.67
CA LYS A 242 -1.73 -11.59 -22.74
C LYS A 242 -2.77 -12.26 -23.62
N SER A 243 -2.40 -12.66 -24.85
CA SER A 243 -3.32 -13.31 -25.78
C SER A 243 -3.89 -14.60 -25.19
N TYR A 244 -3.05 -15.39 -24.53
CA TYR A 244 -3.49 -16.57 -23.79
C TYR A 244 -4.50 -16.24 -22.69
N SER A 245 -4.21 -15.23 -21.85
CA SER A 245 -5.13 -14.77 -20.81
C SER A 245 -6.48 -14.33 -21.39
N ASP A 246 -6.47 -13.58 -22.49
CA ASP A 246 -7.69 -13.05 -23.12
C ASP A 246 -8.58 -14.16 -23.70
N ILE A 247 -7.98 -15.27 -24.20
CA ILE A 247 -8.71 -16.37 -24.82
C ILE A 247 -9.12 -17.44 -23.81
N SER A 248 -8.21 -17.84 -22.92
CA SER A 248 -8.42 -18.93 -21.95
C SER A 248 -9.33 -18.53 -20.79
N GLY A 249 -9.41 -17.25 -20.46
CA GLY A 249 -10.06 -16.72 -19.26
C GLY A 249 -9.22 -16.81 -17.98
N ILE A 250 -8.01 -17.36 -18.04
CA ILE A 250 -7.03 -17.31 -16.95
C ILE A 250 -6.53 -15.87 -16.84
N THR A 251 -6.56 -15.30 -15.63
CA THR A 251 -6.27 -13.89 -15.44
C THR A 251 -4.77 -13.60 -15.40
N LEU A 252 -4.38 -12.40 -15.83
CA LEU A 252 -2.99 -11.93 -15.67
C LEU A 252 -2.58 -11.80 -14.19
N VAL A 253 -3.54 -11.69 -13.26
CA VAL A 253 -3.27 -11.71 -11.81
C VAL A 253 -2.75 -13.09 -11.41
N GLU A 254 -3.41 -14.18 -11.83
CA GLU A 254 -2.97 -15.54 -11.56
C GLU A 254 -1.58 -15.82 -12.18
N LEU A 255 -1.34 -15.34 -13.40
CA LEU A 255 -0.08 -15.58 -14.10
C LEU A 255 1.07 -14.70 -13.58
N ILE A 256 0.83 -13.38 -13.37
CA ILE A 256 1.90 -12.41 -13.09
C ILE A 256 2.01 -12.11 -11.58
N ASP A 257 0.91 -11.81 -10.88
CA ASP A 257 0.95 -11.48 -9.44
C ASP A 257 1.15 -12.72 -8.58
N GLU A 258 0.42 -13.81 -8.87
CA GLU A 258 0.54 -15.10 -8.18
C GLU A 258 1.64 -15.99 -8.77
N MET A 259 2.20 -15.61 -9.91
CA MET A 259 3.31 -16.31 -10.59
C MET A 259 3.03 -17.81 -10.84
N ASN A 260 1.78 -18.14 -11.19
CA ASN A 260 1.36 -19.52 -11.45
C ASN A 260 1.40 -19.83 -12.94
N PHE A 261 2.56 -20.24 -13.44
CA PHE A 261 2.72 -20.65 -14.84
C PHE A 261 2.34 -22.12 -15.09
N SER A 262 2.02 -22.90 -14.06
CA SER A 262 1.42 -24.23 -14.26
C SER A 262 0.08 -24.15 -15.01
N LEU A 263 -0.57 -23.00 -14.99
CA LEU A 263 -1.80 -22.73 -15.75
C LEU A 263 -1.59 -22.66 -17.27
N LEU A 264 -0.34 -22.63 -17.74
CA LEU A 264 0.03 -22.67 -19.18
C LEU A 264 0.14 -24.10 -19.71
N ASP A 265 0.16 -25.14 -18.83
CA ASP A 265 0.40 -26.56 -19.12
C ASP A 265 -0.78 -27.30 -19.73
#